data_6734dfaceff63306a443fbc4c9728770
#
_entry.id   6734dfaceff63306a443fbc4c9728770
#
_cell.length_a   1.000
_cell.length_b   1.000
_cell.length_c   1.000
_cell.angle_alpha   90.00
_cell.angle_beta   90.00
_cell.angle_gamma   90.00
#
_symmetry.space_group_name_H-M   'P 1'
#
loop_
_entity.id
_entity.type
_entity.pdbx_description
1 polymer ?
#
loop_
_entity_poly.entity_id
_entity_poly.type
_entity_poly.pdbx_seq_one_letter_code
_entity_poly.pdbx_strand_id
1 'polypeptide(L)'
;MGFHGIIEFGNRLLTFVLILIAIAMFVFVLRLRKERPELFTLSLVIGLGIPGQAVLGGITVLTDLNPYVVGLHYLLSAVLVGLAAVLLYRVRVGGPSGVWDVPSPIRILSAGILGVLTISILMGILTTGSGPHAGDQGAARNSLDSWLLQHFHAWPSYAFLGLTVLLTGLAWFAAVGSPRFRRTTTALLVVTIVQIGIGLYQARNGLPELFVGIHMVMAAILVVVTVSALLAQRVEPR
;
A
#
# COMPACT_ATOMS: atom_id res chain seq x y z
N MET A 1 28.90 5.45 -14.43
CA MET A 1 27.51 4.94 -14.34
C MET A 1 26.60 6.15 -14.15
N GLY A 2 25.64 6.36 -15.05
CA GLY A 2 24.66 7.44 -14.89
C GLY A 2 23.70 7.15 -13.72
N PHE A 3 22.99 8.16 -13.22
CA PHE A 3 22.04 8.06 -12.10
C PHE A 3 21.02 6.92 -12.29
N HIS A 4 20.52 6.71 -13.51
CA HIS A 4 19.62 5.60 -13.87
C HIS A 4 20.25 4.21 -13.64
N GLY A 5 21.54 4.03 -13.96
CA GLY A 5 22.23 2.75 -13.73
C GLY A 5 22.39 2.42 -12.22
N ILE A 6 22.51 3.44 -11.37
CA ILE A 6 22.57 3.25 -9.91
C ILE A 6 21.20 2.80 -9.39
N ILE A 7 20.12 3.39 -9.88
CA ILE A 7 18.75 3.01 -9.50
C ILE A 7 18.45 1.58 -9.95
N GLU A 8 18.79 1.24 -11.19
CA GLU A 8 18.56 -0.11 -11.74
C GLU A 8 19.35 -1.17 -10.97
N PHE A 9 20.63 -0.93 -10.70
CA PHE A 9 21.46 -1.82 -9.90
C PHE A 9 20.93 -1.96 -8.46
N GLY A 10 20.57 -0.84 -7.83
CA GLY A 10 19.99 -0.82 -6.48
C GLY A 10 18.70 -1.64 -6.41
N ASN A 11 17.82 -1.52 -7.40
CA ASN A 11 16.57 -2.26 -7.46
C ASN A 11 16.81 -3.79 -7.59
N ARG A 12 17.77 -4.20 -8.42
CA ARG A 12 18.19 -5.61 -8.54
C ARG A 12 18.76 -6.13 -7.21
N LEU A 13 19.63 -5.35 -6.54
CA LEU A 13 20.19 -5.72 -5.26
C LEU A 13 19.12 -5.88 -4.17
N LEU A 14 18.16 -4.95 -4.09
CA LEU A 14 17.03 -5.02 -3.17
C LEU A 14 16.17 -6.25 -3.43
N THR A 15 16.01 -6.68 -4.69
CA THR A 15 15.29 -7.91 -5.04
C THR A 15 15.97 -9.14 -4.43
N PHE A 16 17.30 -9.25 -4.51
CA PHE A 16 18.03 -10.35 -3.86
C PHE A 16 17.86 -10.35 -2.34
N VAL A 17 17.99 -9.19 -1.70
CA VAL A 17 17.76 -9.04 -0.26
C VAL A 17 16.34 -9.48 0.11
N LEU A 18 15.34 -9.08 -0.66
CA LEU A 18 13.94 -9.44 -0.44
C LEU A 18 13.71 -10.95 -0.57
N ILE A 19 14.34 -11.60 -1.56
CA ILE A 19 14.28 -13.06 -1.75
C ILE A 19 14.87 -13.76 -0.53
N LEU A 20 16.04 -13.35 -0.05
CA LEU A 20 16.69 -13.95 1.12
C LEU A 20 15.82 -13.81 2.38
N ILE A 21 15.24 -12.62 2.60
CA ILE A 21 14.33 -12.37 3.72
C ILE A 21 13.07 -13.27 3.61
N ALA A 22 12.50 -13.40 2.42
CA ALA A 22 11.31 -14.21 2.20
C ALA A 22 11.59 -15.71 2.42
N ILE A 23 12.76 -16.21 1.98
CA ILE A 23 13.19 -17.60 2.23
C ILE A 23 13.41 -17.82 3.73
N ALA A 24 14.12 -16.92 4.41
CA ALA A 24 14.34 -17.02 5.85
C ALA A 24 13.01 -17.03 6.61
N MET A 25 12.12 -16.10 6.30
CA MET A 25 10.77 -16.03 6.87
C MET A 25 10.00 -17.34 6.64
N PHE A 26 10.00 -17.86 5.42
CA PHE A 26 9.31 -19.08 5.07
C PHE A 26 9.85 -20.29 5.87
N VAL A 27 11.18 -20.43 5.99
CA VAL A 27 11.81 -21.51 6.76
C VAL A 27 11.44 -21.43 8.25
N PHE A 28 11.42 -20.23 8.84
CA PHE A 28 10.99 -20.08 10.23
C PHE A 28 9.52 -20.44 10.43
N VAL A 29 8.64 -19.99 9.54
CA VAL A 29 7.20 -20.22 9.64
C VAL A 29 6.84 -21.67 9.30
N LEU A 30 7.64 -22.37 8.49
CA LEU A 30 7.44 -23.78 8.16
C LEU A 30 7.37 -24.68 9.42
N ARG A 31 8.14 -24.35 10.46
CA ARG A 31 8.13 -25.06 11.74
C ARG A 31 6.82 -24.85 12.51
N LEU A 32 6.18 -23.69 12.30
CA LEU A 32 4.93 -23.30 12.97
C LEU A 32 3.66 -23.66 12.17
N ARG A 33 3.79 -24.33 11.03
CA ARG A 33 2.68 -24.57 10.09
C ARG A 33 1.46 -25.29 10.67
N LYS A 34 1.66 -26.11 11.72
CA LYS A 34 0.58 -26.82 12.40
C LYS A 34 -0.08 -25.98 13.48
N GLU A 35 0.68 -25.11 14.16
CA GLU A 35 0.23 -24.28 15.27
C GLU A 35 -0.33 -22.94 14.77
N ARG A 36 0.29 -22.38 13.72
CA ARG A 36 -0.04 -21.07 13.14
C ARG A 36 -0.18 -21.17 11.61
N PRO A 37 -1.18 -21.90 11.09
CA PRO A 37 -1.35 -22.12 9.65
C PRO A 37 -1.55 -20.84 8.86
N GLU A 38 -2.11 -19.80 9.48
CA GLU A 38 -2.30 -18.49 8.85
C GLU A 38 -0.97 -17.77 8.54
N LEU A 39 0.03 -17.93 9.40
CA LEU A 39 1.37 -17.37 9.14
C LEU A 39 2.05 -18.10 7.99
N PHE A 40 1.89 -19.43 7.95
CA PHE A 40 2.42 -20.24 6.84
C PHE A 40 1.79 -19.85 5.51
N THR A 41 0.46 -19.72 5.45
CA THR A 41 -0.26 -19.34 4.23
C THR A 41 0.14 -17.95 3.76
N LEU A 42 0.18 -16.95 4.67
CA LEU A 42 0.59 -15.58 4.33
C LEU A 42 2.03 -15.54 3.81
N SER A 43 2.95 -16.25 4.49
CA SER A 43 4.36 -16.31 4.07
C SER A 43 4.54 -16.97 2.71
N LEU A 44 3.77 -18.03 2.43
CA LEU A 44 3.78 -18.70 1.13
C LEU A 44 3.25 -17.78 0.03
N VAL A 45 2.12 -17.11 0.24
CA VAL A 45 1.53 -16.19 -0.74
C VAL A 45 2.45 -15.01 -1.04
N ILE A 46 3.06 -14.41 0.00
CA ILE A 46 4.03 -13.33 -0.18
C ILE A 46 5.27 -13.86 -0.92
N GLY A 47 5.79 -15.03 -0.51
CA GLY A 47 6.95 -15.65 -1.14
C GLY A 47 6.74 -15.97 -2.61
N LEU A 48 5.55 -16.47 -3.00
CA LEU A 48 5.16 -16.70 -4.40
C LEU A 48 4.88 -15.40 -5.15
N GLY A 49 4.48 -14.34 -4.44
CA GLY A 49 4.28 -13.01 -5.02
C GLY A 49 5.59 -12.39 -5.55
N ILE A 50 6.74 -12.70 -4.95
CA ILE A 50 8.04 -12.17 -5.39
C ILE A 50 8.41 -12.62 -6.81
N PRO A 51 8.41 -13.94 -7.16
CA PRO A 51 8.60 -14.34 -8.54
C PRO A 51 7.51 -13.81 -9.47
N GLY A 52 6.25 -13.70 -9.00
CA GLY A 52 5.19 -13.04 -9.76
C GLY A 52 5.54 -11.57 -10.11
N GLN A 53 6.11 -10.82 -9.16
CA GLN A 53 6.63 -9.48 -9.40
C GLN A 53 7.80 -9.45 -10.37
N ALA A 54 8.71 -10.42 -10.29
CA ALA A 54 9.83 -10.51 -11.23
C ALA A 54 9.35 -10.76 -12.67
N VAL A 55 8.35 -11.63 -12.84
CA VAL A 55 7.73 -11.90 -14.16
C VAL A 55 7.04 -10.63 -14.69
N LEU A 56 6.21 -9.96 -13.88
CA LEU A 56 5.56 -8.70 -14.29
C LEU A 56 6.59 -7.61 -14.59
N GLY A 57 7.64 -7.48 -13.77
CA GLY A 57 8.73 -6.54 -14.00
C GLY A 57 9.48 -6.83 -15.30
N GLY A 58 9.71 -8.11 -15.65
CA GLY A 58 10.25 -8.52 -16.93
C GLY A 58 9.32 -8.13 -18.10
N ILE A 59 8.02 -8.34 -17.96
CA ILE A 59 7.02 -7.95 -18.96
C ILE A 59 7.00 -6.43 -19.15
N THR A 60 7.17 -5.61 -18.08
CA THR A 60 7.24 -4.15 -18.22
C THR A 60 8.39 -3.75 -19.18
N VAL A 61 9.55 -4.39 -19.07
CA VAL A 61 10.70 -4.13 -19.95
C VAL A 61 10.41 -4.61 -21.37
N LEU A 62 9.85 -5.81 -21.53
CA LEU A 62 9.54 -6.38 -22.87
C LEU A 62 8.43 -5.62 -23.60
N THR A 63 7.64 -4.82 -22.90
CA THR A 63 6.55 -4.01 -23.48
C THR A 63 6.87 -2.52 -23.51
N ASP A 64 8.17 -2.16 -23.50
CA ASP A 64 8.66 -0.78 -23.53
C ASP A 64 7.98 0.12 -22.48
N LEU A 65 7.88 -0.40 -21.25
CA LEU A 65 7.26 0.26 -20.11
C LEU A 65 5.79 0.63 -20.36
N ASN A 66 5.03 -0.25 -20.97
CA ASN A 66 3.60 -0.05 -21.18
C ASN A 66 2.91 0.37 -19.85
N PRO A 67 2.21 1.52 -19.79
CA PRO A 67 1.71 2.10 -18.56
C PRO A 67 0.69 1.21 -17.81
N TYR A 68 -0.04 0.37 -18.52
CA TYR A 68 -0.97 -0.58 -17.89
C TYR A 68 -0.23 -1.74 -17.22
N VAL A 69 0.85 -2.23 -17.84
CA VAL A 69 1.69 -3.29 -17.25
C VAL A 69 2.46 -2.77 -16.05
N VAL A 70 3.04 -1.57 -16.14
CA VAL A 70 3.69 -0.86 -15.02
C VAL A 70 2.68 -0.65 -13.88
N GLY A 71 1.46 -0.23 -14.20
CA GLY A 71 0.38 -0.05 -13.24
C GLY A 71 -0.01 -1.35 -12.53
N LEU A 72 -0.10 -2.46 -13.27
CA LEU A 72 -0.38 -3.78 -12.70
C LEU A 72 0.75 -4.27 -11.79
N HIS A 73 2.01 -4.03 -12.17
CA HIS A 73 3.18 -4.32 -11.34
C HIS A 73 3.13 -3.54 -10.01
N TYR A 74 2.78 -2.25 -10.06
CA TYR A 74 2.59 -1.44 -8.84
C TYR A 74 1.41 -1.92 -7.98
N LEU A 75 0.28 -2.28 -8.60
CA LEU A 75 -0.89 -2.79 -7.89
C LEU A 75 -0.57 -4.09 -7.14
N LEU A 76 0.12 -5.03 -7.79
CA LEU A 76 0.57 -6.26 -7.13
C LEU A 76 1.53 -5.95 -5.97
N SER A 77 2.43 -4.97 -6.12
CA SER A 77 3.30 -4.50 -5.03
C SER A 77 2.48 -3.99 -3.85
N ALA A 78 1.46 -3.18 -4.08
CA ALA A 78 0.58 -2.66 -3.03
C ALA A 78 -0.16 -3.78 -2.28
N VAL A 79 -0.63 -4.80 -3.01
CA VAL A 79 -1.26 -6.00 -2.41
C VAL A 79 -0.26 -6.77 -1.54
N LEU A 80 0.96 -7.01 -2.04
CA LEU A 80 2.00 -7.72 -1.27
C LEU A 80 2.41 -6.95 -0.01
N VAL A 81 2.52 -5.62 -0.09
CA VAL A 81 2.76 -4.75 1.07
C VAL A 81 1.62 -4.86 2.08
N GLY A 82 0.36 -4.87 1.63
CA GLY A 82 -0.79 -5.10 2.49
C GLY A 82 -0.76 -6.46 3.19
N LEU A 83 -0.43 -7.54 2.46
CA LEU A 83 -0.27 -8.89 3.03
C LEU A 83 0.89 -8.97 4.01
N ALA A 84 2.01 -8.30 3.73
CA ALA A 84 3.14 -8.20 4.65
C ALA A 84 2.76 -7.45 5.95
N ALA A 85 1.94 -6.40 5.85
CA ALA A 85 1.40 -5.71 7.02
C ALA A 85 0.49 -6.63 7.85
N VAL A 86 -0.36 -7.45 7.20
CA VAL A 86 -1.16 -8.48 7.90
C VAL A 86 -0.26 -9.48 8.60
N LEU A 87 0.75 -10.02 7.91
CA LEU A 87 1.70 -10.97 8.48
C LEU A 87 2.41 -10.40 9.71
N LEU A 88 2.97 -9.19 9.59
CA LEU A 88 3.64 -8.50 10.69
C LEU A 88 2.71 -8.29 11.90
N TYR A 89 1.47 -7.90 11.63
CA TYR A 89 0.47 -7.74 12.68
C TYR A 89 0.19 -9.08 13.39
N ARG A 90 -0.02 -10.16 12.64
CA ARG A 90 -0.28 -11.50 13.18
C ARG A 90 0.87 -12.04 14.01
N VAL A 91 2.11 -11.78 13.60
CA VAL A 91 3.29 -12.16 14.37
C VAL A 91 3.38 -11.41 15.70
N ARG A 92 3.06 -10.09 15.69
CA ARG A 92 3.21 -9.24 16.88
C ARG A 92 2.05 -9.29 17.87
N VAL A 93 0.86 -9.54 17.37
CA VAL A 93 -0.39 -9.35 18.16
C VAL A 93 -1.11 -10.66 18.43
N GLY A 94 -0.89 -11.69 17.61
CA GLY A 94 -1.57 -12.99 17.75
C GLY A 94 -2.46 -13.36 16.56
N GLY A 95 -3.16 -14.50 16.70
CA GLY A 95 -3.92 -15.15 15.63
C GLY A 95 -5.17 -14.42 15.15
N PRO A 96 -5.91 -15.03 14.19
CA PRO A 96 -7.12 -14.45 13.60
C PRO A 96 -8.34 -14.44 14.55
N SER A 97 -8.26 -15.10 15.69
CA SER A 97 -9.37 -15.40 16.60
C SER A 97 -9.82 -14.26 17.53
N GLY A 98 -9.33 -13.01 17.29
CA GLY A 98 -9.70 -11.87 18.13
C GLY A 98 -11.18 -11.49 18.02
N VAL A 99 -11.75 -11.06 19.15
CA VAL A 99 -13.11 -10.50 19.24
C VAL A 99 -13.12 -9.07 18.72
N TRP A 100 -14.24 -8.68 18.08
CA TRP A 100 -14.42 -7.30 17.66
C TRP A 100 -14.53 -6.35 18.87
N ASP A 101 -13.65 -5.37 18.92
CA ASP A 101 -13.58 -4.33 19.94
C ASP A 101 -14.28 -3.03 19.52
N VAL A 102 -14.86 -3.03 18.33
CA VAL A 102 -15.59 -1.91 17.74
C VAL A 102 -16.95 -2.33 17.21
N PRO A 103 -17.98 -1.47 17.26
CA PRO A 103 -19.32 -1.77 16.75
C PRO A 103 -19.34 -1.87 15.22
N SER A 104 -20.41 -2.51 14.69
CA SER A 104 -20.58 -2.73 13.24
C SER A 104 -20.44 -1.48 12.36
N PRO A 105 -21.01 -0.29 12.73
CA PRO A 105 -20.84 0.91 11.91
C PRO A 105 -19.38 1.32 11.72
N ILE A 106 -18.53 1.16 12.74
CA ILE A 106 -17.09 1.46 12.67
C ILE A 106 -16.38 0.48 11.72
N ARG A 107 -16.77 -0.80 11.75
CA ARG A 107 -16.22 -1.81 10.82
C ARG A 107 -16.58 -1.49 9.37
N ILE A 108 -17.84 -1.09 9.13
CA ILE A 108 -18.31 -0.69 7.79
C ILE A 108 -17.57 0.56 7.31
N LEU A 109 -17.44 1.58 8.17
CA LEU A 109 -16.67 2.79 7.87
C LEU A 109 -15.22 2.45 7.49
N SER A 110 -14.57 1.58 8.26
CA SER A 110 -13.19 1.18 8.00
C SER A 110 -13.05 0.36 6.72
N ALA A 111 -14.02 -0.50 6.40
CA ALA A 111 -14.06 -1.22 5.12
C ALA A 111 -14.25 -0.24 3.95
N GLY A 112 -15.11 0.78 4.13
CA GLY A 112 -15.28 1.88 3.18
C GLY A 112 -13.99 2.66 2.94
N ILE A 113 -13.22 2.94 3.99
CA ILE A 113 -11.90 3.59 3.90
C ILE A 113 -10.95 2.75 3.03
N LEU A 114 -10.89 1.43 3.23
CA LEU A 114 -10.08 0.55 2.38
C LEU A 114 -10.55 0.56 0.92
N GLY A 115 -11.86 0.54 0.69
CA GLY A 115 -12.44 0.64 -0.65
C GLY A 115 -12.05 1.94 -1.36
N VAL A 116 -12.18 3.09 -0.67
CA VAL A 116 -11.80 4.40 -1.20
C VAL A 116 -10.29 4.50 -1.44
N LEU A 117 -9.44 3.93 -0.56
CA LEU A 117 -8.01 3.84 -0.79
C LEU A 117 -7.69 3.05 -2.06
N THR A 118 -8.36 1.91 -2.26
CA THR A 118 -8.18 1.09 -3.47
C THR A 118 -8.53 1.87 -4.73
N ILE A 119 -9.66 2.59 -4.72
CA ILE A 119 -10.06 3.45 -5.85
C ILE A 119 -9.02 4.55 -6.08
N SER A 120 -8.55 5.21 -5.00
CA SER A 120 -7.53 6.25 -5.10
C SER A 120 -6.22 5.72 -5.71
N ILE A 121 -5.77 4.53 -5.31
CA ILE A 121 -4.57 3.89 -5.88
C ILE A 121 -4.77 3.59 -7.37
N LEU A 122 -5.92 3.01 -7.75
CA LEU A 122 -6.22 2.70 -9.15
C LEU A 122 -6.25 3.96 -10.03
N MET A 123 -6.89 5.03 -9.55
CA MET A 123 -6.88 6.32 -10.25
C MET A 123 -5.48 6.92 -10.30
N GLY A 124 -4.68 6.78 -9.22
CA GLY A 124 -3.27 7.21 -9.19
C GLY A 124 -2.40 6.50 -10.23
N ILE A 125 -2.59 5.19 -10.41
CA ILE A 125 -1.92 4.40 -11.45
C ILE A 125 -2.24 4.97 -12.85
N LEU A 126 -3.52 5.21 -13.15
CA LEU A 126 -3.94 5.77 -14.43
C LEU A 126 -3.41 7.20 -14.64
N THR A 127 -3.42 8.02 -13.59
CA THR A 127 -2.85 9.39 -13.60
C THR A 127 -1.35 9.36 -13.89
N THR A 128 -0.60 8.48 -13.23
CA THR A 128 0.84 8.31 -13.49
C THR A 128 1.09 7.87 -14.93
N GLY A 129 0.30 6.90 -15.42
CA GLY A 129 0.41 6.38 -16.79
C GLY A 129 0.06 7.39 -17.89
N SER A 130 -0.65 8.48 -17.58
CA SER A 130 -0.93 9.60 -18.51
C SER A 130 0.08 10.73 -18.41
N GLY A 131 0.84 10.80 -17.30
CA GLY A 131 1.73 11.89 -16.95
C GLY A 131 3.13 11.80 -17.59
N PRO A 132 3.99 12.80 -17.33
CA PRO A 132 5.33 12.87 -17.91
C PRO A 132 6.28 11.79 -17.38
N HIS A 133 6.02 11.22 -16.20
CA HIS A 133 6.86 10.23 -15.52
C HIS A 133 6.31 8.81 -15.59
N ALA A 134 5.57 8.46 -16.66
CA ALA A 134 5.03 7.10 -16.85
C ALA A 134 6.10 6.04 -17.18
N GLY A 135 7.35 6.42 -17.30
CA GLY A 135 8.50 5.59 -17.65
C GLY A 135 9.64 6.47 -18.18
N ASP A 136 10.56 5.89 -18.96
CA ASP A 136 11.60 6.64 -19.64
C ASP A 136 11.04 7.62 -20.67
N GLN A 137 11.89 8.55 -21.17
CA GLN A 137 11.48 9.61 -22.11
C GLN A 137 10.80 9.09 -23.40
N GLY A 138 11.08 7.85 -23.81
CA GLY A 138 10.44 7.19 -24.96
C GLY A 138 9.23 6.32 -24.62
N ALA A 139 8.89 6.13 -23.36
CA ALA A 139 7.82 5.23 -22.95
C ALA A 139 6.43 5.74 -23.38
N ALA A 140 5.57 4.80 -23.80
CA ALA A 140 4.21 5.12 -24.19
C ALA A 140 3.40 5.69 -23.02
N ARG A 141 2.45 6.57 -23.30
CA ARG A 141 1.43 7.05 -22.37
C ARG A 141 0.12 6.31 -22.62
N ASN A 142 -0.75 6.27 -21.63
CA ASN A 142 -2.06 5.59 -21.76
C ASN A 142 -3.08 6.35 -22.61
N SER A 143 -2.71 7.50 -23.18
CA SER A 143 -3.54 8.35 -24.03
C SER A 143 -4.82 8.89 -23.37
N LEU A 144 -4.97 8.77 -22.05
CA LEU A 144 -6.09 9.32 -21.30
C LEU A 144 -5.81 10.79 -20.93
N ASP A 145 -6.89 11.55 -20.71
CA ASP A 145 -6.81 12.96 -20.30
C ASP A 145 -6.20 13.08 -18.89
N SER A 146 -4.95 13.56 -18.82
CA SER A 146 -4.20 13.71 -17.57
C SER A 146 -4.87 14.69 -16.62
N TRP A 147 -5.51 15.75 -17.12
CA TRP A 147 -6.20 16.73 -16.31
C TRP A 147 -7.41 16.11 -15.62
N LEU A 148 -8.22 15.36 -16.36
CA LEU A 148 -9.38 14.66 -15.83
C LEU A 148 -8.98 13.59 -14.82
N LEU A 149 -7.93 12.80 -15.12
CA LEU A 149 -7.43 11.75 -14.24
C LEU A 149 -6.88 12.31 -12.92
N GLN A 150 -6.22 13.47 -12.93
CA GLN A 150 -5.79 14.14 -11.68
C GLN A 150 -6.99 14.42 -10.76
N HIS A 151 -8.11 14.86 -11.30
CA HIS A 151 -9.31 15.11 -10.52
C HIS A 151 -9.94 13.80 -10.01
N PHE A 152 -10.03 12.77 -10.85
CA PHE A 152 -10.52 11.45 -10.45
C PHE A 152 -9.64 10.75 -9.42
N HIS A 153 -8.34 11.09 -9.36
CA HIS A 153 -7.46 10.67 -8.28
C HIS A 153 -7.61 11.53 -7.02
N ALA A 154 -7.79 12.82 -7.17
CA ALA A 154 -7.90 13.75 -6.05
C ALA A 154 -9.21 13.58 -5.26
N TRP A 155 -10.35 13.39 -5.92
CA TRP A 155 -11.66 13.28 -5.25
C TRP A 155 -11.75 12.11 -4.27
N PRO A 156 -11.43 10.85 -4.63
CA PRO A 156 -11.39 9.77 -3.65
C PRO A 156 -10.34 10.01 -2.56
N SER A 157 -9.23 10.71 -2.84
CA SER A 157 -8.23 11.04 -1.82
C SER A 157 -8.77 12.02 -0.78
N TYR A 158 -9.57 13.00 -1.18
CA TYR A 158 -10.27 13.90 -0.24
C TYR A 158 -11.38 13.17 0.54
N ALA A 159 -12.13 12.28 -0.12
CA ALA A 159 -13.10 11.44 0.56
C ALA A 159 -12.41 10.53 1.60
N PHE A 160 -11.26 9.94 1.25
CA PHE A 160 -10.43 9.15 2.15
C PHE A 160 -10.00 9.96 3.38
N LEU A 161 -9.55 11.20 3.20
CA LEU A 161 -9.21 12.11 4.31
C LEU A 161 -10.42 12.34 5.22
N GLY A 162 -11.57 12.70 4.66
CA GLY A 162 -12.79 12.97 5.43
C GLY A 162 -13.23 11.75 6.26
N LEU A 163 -13.22 10.55 5.65
CA LEU A 163 -13.55 9.31 6.34
C LEU A 163 -12.53 8.96 7.43
N THR A 164 -11.25 9.24 7.18
CA THR A 164 -10.17 8.99 8.17
C THR A 164 -10.27 9.97 9.34
N VAL A 165 -10.59 11.24 9.10
CA VAL A 165 -10.87 12.23 10.16
C VAL A 165 -12.05 11.77 11.01
N LEU A 166 -13.15 11.35 10.38
CA LEU A 166 -14.32 10.82 11.07
C LEU A 166 -13.96 9.59 11.92
N LEU A 167 -13.25 8.60 11.35
CA LEU A 167 -12.85 7.39 12.06
C LEU A 167 -11.98 7.73 13.28
N THR A 168 -10.99 8.62 13.11
CA THR A 168 -10.09 9.04 14.19
C THR A 168 -10.86 9.83 15.25
N GLY A 169 -11.75 10.72 14.85
CA GLY A 169 -12.63 11.46 15.77
C GLY A 169 -13.49 10.50 16.61
N LEU A 170 -14.15 9.52 15.99
CA LEU A 170 -14.94 8.52 16.69
C LEU A 170 -14.09 7.68 17.67
N ALA A 171 -12.87 7.29 17.26
CA ALA A 171 -11.96 6.54 18.12
C ALA A 171 -11.57 7.32 19.39
N TRP A 172 -11.37 8.62 19.29
CA TRP A 172 -10.93 9.45 20.42
C TRP A 172 -12.08 10.03 21.24
N PHE A 173 -13.05 10.70 20.60
CA PHE A 173 -14.12 11.43 21.31
C PHE A 173 -15.26 10.54 21.77
N ALA A 174 -15.62 9.50 21.01
CA ALA A 174 -16.59 8.50 21.43
C ALA A 174 -15.94 7.33 22.19
N ALA A 175 -14.63 7.39 22.44
CA ALA A 175 -13.84 6.38 23.14
C ALA A 175 -14.03 4.95 22.60
N VAL A 176 -14.24 4.82 21.29
CA VAL A 176 -14.45 3.53 20.62
C VAL A 176 -13.14 2.79 20.41
N GLY A 177 -13.12 1.52 20.75
CA GLY A 177 -12.00 0.61 20.53
C GLY A 177 -10.82 0.78 21.49
N SER A 178 -9.85 -0.09 21.35
CA SER A 178 -8.66 -0.18 22.19
C SER A 178 -7.71 1.02 22.02
N PRO A 179 -6.78 1.23 22.95
CA PRO A 179 -5.70 2.22 22.77
C PRO A 179 -4.87 1.98 21.50
N ARG A 180 -4.73 0.71 21.04
CA ARG A 180 -4.06 0.36 19.80
C ARG A 180 -4.86 0.89 18.61
N PHE A 181 -6.17 0.72 18.58
CA PHE A 181 -7.03 1.24 17.52
C PHE A 181 -6.91 2.76 17.41
N ARG A 182 -6.96 3.49 18.54
CA ARG A 182 -6.76 4.94 18.55
C ARG A 182 -5.41 5.37 17.96
N ARG A 183 -4.31 4.68 18.36
CA ARG A 183 -2.97 4.99 17.83
C ARG A 183 -2.86 4.72 16.34
N THR A 184 -3.43 3.61 15.86
CA THR A 184 -3.38 3.28 14.41
C THR A 184 -4.24 4.21 13.57
N THR A 185 -5.41 4.64 14.03
CA THR A 185 -6.23 5.64 13.32
C THR A 185 -5.56 7.01 13.31
N THR A 186 -4.88 7.42 14.39
CA THR A 186 -4.08 8.65 14.42
C THR A 186 -2.91 8.57 13.45
N ALA A 187 -2.17 7.44 13.41
CA ALA A 187 -1.09 7.24 12.44
C ALA A 187 -1.62 7.30 11.00
N LEU A 188 -2.78 6.67 10.74
CA LEU A 188 -3.46 6.73 9.45
C LEU A 188 -3.79 8.17 9.06
N LEU A 189 -4.35 8.97 9.96
CA LEU A 189 -4.67 10.38 9.70
C LEU A 189 -3.41 11.20 9.39
N VAL A 190 -2.35 11.05 10.18
CA VAL A 190 -1.08 11.78 9.96
C VAL A 190 -0.47 11.43 8.60
N VAL A 191 -0.38 10.14 8.27
CA VAL A 191 0.15 9.69 6.99
C VAL A 191 -0.72 10.19 5.83
N THR A 192 -2.04 10.20 5.98
CA THR A 192 -2.98 10.73 4.98
C THR A 192 -2.74 12.22 4.72
N ILE A 193 -2.59 13.03 5.77
CA ILE A 193 -2.32 14.47 5.64
C ILE A 193 -0.99 14.71 4.91
N VAL A 194 0.06 13.98 5.29
CA VAL A 194 1.38 14.08 4.65
C VAL A 194 1.29 13.67 3.16
N GLN A 195 0.61 12.57 2.87
CA GLN A 195 0.43 12.06 1.49
C GLN A 195 -0.30 13.06 0.60
N ILE A 196 -1.37 13.67 1.10
CA ILE A 196 -2.12 14.70 0.36
C ILE A 196 -1.26 15.96 0.19
N GLY A 197 -0.53 16.38 1.22
CA GLY A 197 0.39 17.51 1.15
C GLY A 197 1.45 17.32 0.06
N ILE A 198 2.07 16.15 -0.02
CA ILE A 198 3.03 15.80 -1.08
C ILE A 198 2.34 15.79 -2.45
N GLY A 199 1.14 15.19 -2.56
CA GLY A 199 0.37 15.16 -3.81
C GLY A 199 0.01 16.56 -4.33
N LEU A 200 -0.43 17.45 -3.45
CA LEU A 200 -0.71 18.85 -3.79
C LEU A 200 0.55 19.62 -4.20
N TYR A 201 1.65 19.40 -3.49
CA TYR A 201 2.92 20.02 -3.82
C TYR A 201 3.39 19.62 -5.21
N GLN A 202 3.46 18.31 -5.51
CA GLN A 202 3.91 17.84 -6.83
C GLN A 202 3.00 18.31 -7.96
N ALA A 203 1.68 18.33 -7.77
CA ALA A 203 0.73 18.77 -8.78
C ALA A 203 0.86 20.27 -9.13
N ARG A 204 1.26 21.10 -8.15
CA ARG A 204 1.42 22.55 -8.34
C ARG A 204 2.80 22.97 -8.81
N ASN A 205 3.80 22.09 -8.70
CA ASN A 205 5.20 22.41 -9.00
C ASN A 205 5.74 21.63 -10.22
N GLY A 206 4.88 21.23 -11.17
CA GLY A 206 5.31 20.59 -12.41
C GLY A 206 5.80 19.15 -12.24
N LEU A 207 5.30 18.44 -11.22
CA LEU A 207 5.60 17.03 -10.95
C LEU A 207 7.10 16.74 -10.80
N PRO A 208 7.83 17.31 -9.81
CA PRO A 208 9.25 16.99 -9.63
C PRO A 208 9.44 15.51 -9.36
N GLU A 209 10.34 14.83 -10.07
CA GLU A 209 10.55 13.37 -10.03
C GLU A 209 10.72 12.81 -8.62
N LEU A 210 11.52 13.50 -7.79
CA LEU A 210 11.74 13.12 -6.39
C LEU A 210 10.43 13.07 -5.60
N PHE A 211 9.57 14.08 -5.76
CA PHE A 211 8.29 14.13 -5.03
C PHE A 211 7.29 13.10 -5.55
N VAL A 212 7.32 12.78 -6.84
CA VAL A 212 6.54 11.66 -7.40
C VAL A 212 7.00 10.33 -6.77
N GLY A 213 8.31 10.08 -6.70
CA GLY A 213 8.86 8.91 -6.02
C GLY A 213 8.48 8.82 -4.54
N ILE A 214 8.61 9.93 -3.79
CA ILE A 214 8.21 10.00 -2.38
C ILE A 214 6.71 9.73 -2.24
N HIS A 215 5.87 10.28 -3.11
CA HIS A 215 4.42 10.06 -3.11
C HIS A 215 4.07 8.58 -3.29
N MET A 216 4.75 7.88 -4.19
CA MET A 216 4.57 6.44 -4.42
C MET A 216 4.97 5.60 -3.18
N VAL A 217 6.09 5.92 -2.53
CA VAL A 217 6.52 5.25 -1.30
C VAL A 217 5.53 5.52 -0.16
N MET A 218 5.09 6.76 -0.01
CA MET A 218 4.11 7.14 1.01
C MET A 218 2.75 6.45 0.78
N ALA A 219 2.36 6.20 -0.47
CA ALA A 219 1.16 5.42 -0.78
C ALA A 219 1.28 3.96 -0.28
N ALA A 220 2.46 3.34 -0.39
CA ALA A 220 2.71 2.02 0.20
C ALA A 220 2.63 2.06 1.75
N ILE A 221 3.18 3.10 2.39
CA ILE A 221 3.05 3.32 3.84
C ILE A 221 1.58 3.50 4.22
N LEU A 222 0.80 4.22 3.40
CA LEU A 222 -0.64 4.43 3.62
C LEU A 222 -1.41 3.11 3.59
N VAL A 223 -1.05 2.17 2.70
CA VAL A 223 -1.59 0.80 2.71
C VAL A 223 -1.29 0.09 4.04
N VAL A 224 -0.03 0.15 4.52
CA VAL A 224 0.37 -0.48 5.79
C VAL A 224 -0.42 0.06 6.98
N VAL A 225 -0.55 1.38 7.11
CA VAL A 225 -1.26 1.98 8.26
C VAL A 225 -2.77 1.76 8.15
N THR A 226 -3.35 1.73 6.94
CA THR A 226 -4.78 1.41 6.73
C THR A 226 -5.07 -0.04 7.16
N VAL A 227 -4.27 -0.99 6.68
CA VAL A 227 -4.40 -2.41 7.07
C VAL A 227 -4.20 -2.57 8.59
N SER A 228 -3.24 -1.86 9.18
CA SER A 228 -3.00 -1.89 10.62
C SER A 228 -4.19 -1.36 11.42
N ALA A 229 -4.84 -0.29 10.97
CA ALA A 229 -6.04 0.26 11.60
C ALA A 229 -7.24 -0.70 11.51
N LEU A 230 -7.40 -1.39 10.37
CA LEU A 230 -8.42 -2.43 10.18
C LEU A 230 -8.22 -3.61 11.14
N LEU A 231 -7.00 -4.09 11.26
CA LEU A 231 -6.66 -5.22 12.12
C LEU A 231 -6.77 -4.86 13.61
N ALA A 232 -6.48 -3.61 13.98
CA ALA A 232 -6.54 -3.12 15.36
C ALA A 232 -7.98 -3.00 15.92
N GLN A 233 -9.01 -3.28 15.10
CA GLN A 233 -10.41 -3.38 15.53
C GLN A 233 -10.72 -4.65 16.31
N ARG A 234 -9.78 -5.58 16.38
CA ARG A 234 -9.93 -6.82 17.14
C ARG A 234 -8.93 -6.87 18.29
N VAL A 235 -9.38 -7.45 19.39
CA VAL A 235 -8.56 -7.72 20.57
C VAL A 235 -8.59 -9.22 20.87
N GLU A 236 -7.52 -9.74 21.47
CA GLU A 236 -7.53 -11.12 21.96
C GLU A 236 -8.58 -11.26 23.07
N PRO A 237 -9.32 -12.39 23.12
CA PRO A 237 -10.16 -12.72 24.27
C PRO A 237 -9.28 -12.75 25.53
N ARG A 238 -9.74 -12.07 26.59
CA ARG A 238 -9.11 -12.13 27.91
C ARG A 238 -9.33 -13.48 28.52
#